data_71c80e33d8c8c453a2a55e02f06b63c9
#
_entry.id   71c80e33d8c8c453a2a55e02f06b63c9
#
_cell.length_a   1.000
_cell.length_b   1.000
_cell.length_c   1.000
_cell.angle_alpha   90.00
_cell.angle_beta   90.00
_cell.angle_gamma   90.00
#
_symmetry.space_group_name_H-M   'P 1'
#
loop_
_entity.id
_entity.type
_entity.pdbx_description
1 polymer ?
#
loop_
_entity_poly.entity_id
_entity_poly.type
_entity_poly.pdbx_seq_one_letter_code
_entity_poly.pdbx_strand_id
1 'polypeptide(L)'
;MSSLLAGLFCWNCQAQSKFETLDNEGFAEVLKDTAVQLVDVRTPEEFAEGHIPDALNINVMDENFIDLAISSLDRKRTVAVYCRSGRRSKTAAGELAKEGFKVVELEGGFLGWNGPKTKPENTESPR
;
A
#
# COMPACT_ATOMS: atom_id res chain seq x y z
N MET A 1 -13.58 3.43 38.25
CA MET A 1 -13.34 3.23 37.71
C MET A 1 -13.11 2.75 36.87
N SER A 2 -13.24 2.90 36.92
CA SER A 2 -13.00 2.47 36.05
C SER A 2 -12.89 1.98 35.14
N SER A 3 -12.95 1.93 35.10
CA SER A 3 -12.69 1.35 34.26
C SER A 3 -12.48 1.02 33.39
N LEU A 4 -12.62 1.13 33.47
CA LEU A 4 -12.34 0.71 32.72
C LEU A 4 -12.03 0.43 31.85
N LEU A 5 -12.07 0.67 32.01
CA LEU A 5 -11.71 0.36 31.29
C LEU A 5 -11.61 -0.23 30.51
N ALA A 6 -11.59 -0.28 30.60
CA ALA A 6 -11.45 -0.94 30.12
C ALA A 6 -11.55 -1.30 29.09
N GLY A 7 -11.88 -1.57 28.98
CA GLY A 7 -12.05 -2.12 27.92
C GLY A 7 -11.49 -1.78 27.03
N LEU A 8 -11.57 -1.39 27.20
CA LEU A 8 -11.16 -0.88 26.45
C LEU A 8 -10.46 -1.50 25.68
N PHE A 9 -10.26 -2.12 25.69
CA PHE A 9 -9.53 -2.51 25.15
C PHE A 9 -9.59 -3.49 24.26
N CYS A 10 -10.15 -4.33 24.24
CA CYS A 10 -10.23 -5.27 23.24
C CYS A 10 -10.37 -4.67 21.94
N TRP A 11 -10.88 -3.57 21.91
CA TRP A 11 -11.03 -2.94 20.69
C TRP A 11 -9.71 -2.53 20.14
N ASN A 12 -8.74 -2.54 20.89
CA ASN A 12 -7.43 -2.25 20.38
C ASN A 12 -6.98 -3.25 19.35
N CYS A 13 -7.43 -4.45 19.49
CA CYS A 13 -7.07 -5.45 18.51
C CYS A 13 -7.58 -5.11 17.16
N GLN A 14 -8.75 -4.53 17.11
CA GLN A 14 -9.30 -4.16 15.84
C GLN A 14 -8.53 -3.05 15.21
N ALA A 15 -8.06 -2.14 16.01
CA ALA A 15 -7.30 -1.04 15.49
C ALA A 15 -6.06 -1.52 14.76
N GLN A 16 -5.52 -2.65 15.20
CA GLN A 16 -4.28 -3.15 14.62
C GLN A 16 -4.42 -3.64 13.20
N SER A 17 -5.64 -3.93 12.77
CA SER A 17 -5.81 -4.40 11.42
C SER A 17 -6.43 -3.36 10.52
N LYS A 18 -6.47 -2.14 10.97
CA LYS A 18 -7.11 -1.09 10.21
C LYS A 18 -6.14 -0.34 9.35
N PHE A 19 -6.65 0.16 8.25
CA PHE A 19 -5.90 1.01 7.35
C PHE A 19 -6.88 2.07 6.83
N GLU A 20 -6.35 3.07 6.14
CA GLU A 20 -7.16 4.15 5.63
C GLU A 20 -7.21 4.08 4.13
N THR A 21 -8.41 4.25 3.55
CA THR A 21 -8.57 4.30 2.10
C THR A 21 -8.69 5.76 1.69
N LEU A 22 -7.87 6.18 0.73
CA LEU A 22 -7.82 7.56 0.29
C LEU A 22 -8.20 7.65 -1.17
N ASP A 23 -8.83 8.78 -1.54
CA ASP A 23 -9.12 9.01 -2.95
C ASP A 23 -7.83 9.53 -3.62
N ASN A 24 -7.93 9.85 -4.91
CA ASN A 24 -6.77 10.32 -5.68
C ASN A 24 -6.09 11.51 -5.04
N GLU A 25 -6.87 12.47 -4.63
CA GLU A 25 -6.34 13.69 -4.06
C GLU A 25 -5.60 13.41 -2.75
N GLY A 26 -6.24 12.63 -1.88
CA GLY A 26 -5.64 12.29 -0.60
C GLY A 26 -4.38 11.47 -0.76
N PHE A 27 -4.41 10.52 -1.69
CA PHE A 27 -3.24 9.68 -1.91
C PHE A 27 -2.09 10.51 -2.48
N ALA A 28 -2.40 11.40 -3.43
CA ALA A 28 -1.37 12.28 -4.00
C ALA A 28 -0.74 13.14 -2.91
N GLU A 29 -1.57 13.61 -1.99
CA GLU A 29 -1.07 14.45 -0.91
C GLU A 29 -0.11 13.68 -0.01
N VAL A 30 -0.47 12.44 0.32
CA VAL A 30 0.39 11.60 1.15
C VAL A 30 1.73 11.35 0.45
N LEU A 31 1.71 11.16 -0.86
CA LEU A 31 2.95 10.85 -1.59
C LEU A 31 3.92 12.02 -1.67
N LYS A 32 3.50 13.21 -1.28
CA LYS A 32 4.42 14.34 -1.26
C LYS A 32 5.45 14.20 -0.14
N ASP A 33 5.14 13.41 0.87
CA ASP A 33 6.06 13.16 1.97
C ASP A 33 7.03 12.08 1.51
N THR A 34 8.30 12.44 1.38
CA THR A 34 9.30 11.50 0.87
C THR A 34 9.60 10.37 1.83
N ALA A 35 9.12 10.44 3.07
CA ALA A 35 9.29 9.34 4.01
C ALA A 35 8.28 8.22 3.76
N VAL A 36 7.23 8.47 2.98
CA VAL A 36 6.23 7.47 2.70
C VAL A 36 6.79 6.42 1.75
N GLN A 37 6.50 5.17 2.02
CA GLN A 37 6.95 4.04 1.21
C GLN A 37 5.80 3.61 0.31
N LEU A 38 5.95 3.79 -0.99
CA LEU A 38 4.91 3.47 -1.95
C LEU A 38 5.10 2.05 -2.46
N VAL A 39 4.06 1.24 -2.36
CA VAL A 39 4.13 -0.17 -2.74
C VAL A 39 3.02 -0.50 -3.74
N ASP A 40 3.42 -1.06 -4.87
CA ASP A 40 2.51 -1.59 -5.87
C ASP A 40 2.38 -3.08 -5.59
N VAL A 41 1.18 -3.52 -5.19
CA VAL A 41 1.00 -4.91 -4.80
C VAL A 41 0.46 -5.79 -5.92
N ARG A 42 0.57 -5.31 -7.17
CA ARG A 42 0.16 -6.08 -8.34
C ARG A 42 1.26 -7.06 -8.73
N THR A 43 1.02 -7.80 -9.79
CA THR A 43 2.02 -8.73 -10.31
C THR A 43 3.18 -7.98 -10.95
N PRO A 44 4.34 -8.63 -11.06
CA PRO A 44 5.48 -7.99 -11.74
C PRO A 44 5.17 -7.60 -13.18
N GLU A 45 4.34 -8.38 -13.86
CA GLU A 45 3.97 -8.08 -15.24
C GLU A 45 3.17 -6.79 -15.32
N GLU A 46 2.21 -6.63 -14.42
CA GLU A 46 1.43 -5.40 -14.38
C GLU A 46 2.32 -4.20 -14.07
N PHE A 47 3.21 -4.38 -13.13
CA PHE A 47 4.14 -3.32 -12.73
C PHE A 47 5.01 -2.88 -13.91
N ALA A 48 5.49 -3.83 -14.70
CA ALA A 48 6.35 -3.52 -15.84
C ALA A 48 5.61 -2.74 -16.92
N GLU A 49 4.30 -2.92 -17.01
CA GLU A 49 3.50 -2.20 -18.00
C GLU A 49 3.29 -0.75 -17.64
N GLY A 50 3.57 -0.39 -16.42
CA GLY A 50 3.41 0.98 -15.95
C GLY A 50 3.06 0.96 -14.48
N HIS A 51 3.54 1.96 -13.74
CA HIS A 51 3.30 2.03 -12.30
C HIS A 51 3.45 3.48 -11.86
N ILE A 52 3.06 3.76 -10.63
CA ILE A 52 3.27 5.09 -10.07
C ILE A 52 4.75 5.23 -9.78
N PRO A 53 5.37 6.35 -10.17
CA PRO A 53 6.83 6.50 -9.99
C PRO A 53 7.27 6.25 -8.55
N ASP A 54 8.42 5.63 -8.42
CA ASP A 54 9.05 5.32 -7.13
C ASP A 54 8.40 4.17 -6.37
N ALA A 55 7.41 3.51 -6.95
CA ALA A 55 6.76 2.39 -6.27
C ALA A 55 7.68 1.18 -6.24
N LEU A 56 7.66 0.49 -5.11
CA LEU A 56 8.31 -0.80 -4.95
C LEU A 56 7.26 -1.87 -5.23
N ASN A 57 7.59 -2.85 -6.03
CA ASN A 57 6.63 -3.91 -6.38
C ASN A 57 6.77 -5.09 -5.42
N ILE A 58 5.72 -5.37 -4.68
CA ILE A 58 5.65 -6.57 -3.83
C ILE A 58 4.28 -7.18 -4.08
N ASN A 59 4.26 -8.29 -4.80
CA ASN A 59 3.01 -8.91 -5.24
C ASN A 59 2.26 -9.56 -4.08
N VAL A 60 1.05 -9.06 -3.79
CA VAL A 60 0.28 -9.58 -2.66
C VAL A 60 -0.16 -11.03 -2.87
N MET A 61 -0.15 -11.51 -4.12
CA MET A 61 -0.52 -12.88 -4.40
C MET A 61 0.61 -13.86 -4.17
N ASP A 62 1.80 -13.35 -3.91
CA ASP A 62 2.95 -14.19 -3.58
C ASP A 62 2.77 -14.69 -2.16
N GLU A 63 2.93 -15.99 -1.93
CA GLU A 63 2.74 -16.50 -0.58
C GLU A 63 3.77 -15.97 0.40
N ASN A 64 4.86 -15.42 -0.10
CA ASN A 64 5.88 -14.79 0.73
C ASN A 64 5.66 -13.30 0.91
N PHE A 65 4.46 -12.81 0.56
CA PHE A 65 4.21 -11.37 0.56
C PHE A 65 4.60 -10.70 1.87
N ILE A 66 4.14 -11.24 2.99
CA ILE A 66 4.42 -10.62 4.28
C ILE A 66 5.90 -10.66 4.62
N ASP A 67 6.57 -11.77 4.35
CA ASP A 67 8.01 -11.85 4.61
C ASP A 67 8.79 -10.84 3.79
N LEU A 68 8.41 -10.70 2.52
CA LEU A 68 9.06 -9.73 1.65
C LEU A 68 8.82 -8.30 2.13
N ALA A 69 7.59 -8.03 2.54
CA ALA A 69 7.24 -6.69 3.01
C ALA A 69 8.01 -6.35 4.28
N ILE A 70 8.05 -7.29 5.22
CA ILE A 70 8.76 -7.04 6.47
C ILE A 70 10.23 -6.77 6.23
N SER A 71 10.84 -7.49 5.30
CA SER A 71 12.26 -7.31 5.03
C SER A 71 12.55 -6.07 4.19
N SER A 72 11.55 -5.52 3.52
CA SER A 72 11.75 -4.39 2.61
C SER A 72 11.27 -3.05 3.15
N LEU A 73 10.37 -3.05 4.13
CA LEU A 73 9.72 -1.83 4.58
C LEU A 73 10.07 -1.50 6.02
N ASP A 74 9.99 -0.22 6.32
CA ASP A 74 10.29 0.31 7.65
C ASP A 74 8.98 0.58 8.38
N ARG A 75 8.77 -0.06 9.52
CA ARG A 75 7.53 0.12 10.28
C ARG A 75 7.36 1.54 10.83
N LYS A 76 8.42 2.29 10.87
CA LYS A 76 8.34 3.67 11.37
C LYS A 76 7.85 4.65 10.32
N ARG A 77 7.71 4.19 9.09
CA ARG A 77 7.33 5.06 7.98
C ARG A 77 6.03 4.56 7.39
N THR A 78 5.12 5.47 7.09
CA THR A 78 3.83 5.13 6.50
C THR A 78 4.02 4.39 5.19
N VAL A 79 3.21 3.35 4.99
CA VAL A 79 3.20 2.57 3.75
C VAL A 79 1.97 2.95 2.96
N ALA A 80 2.14 3.30 1.71
CA ALA A 80 1.04 3.63 0.82
C ALA A 80 0.97 2.54 -0.23
N VAL A 81 -0.17 1.84 -0.31
CA VAL A 81 -0.29 0.71 -1.22
C VAL A 81 -1.37 0.94 -2.26
N TYR A 82 -1.20 0.33 -3.42
CA TYR A 82 -2.23 0.33 -4.44
C TYR A 82 -2.14 -0.94 -5.28
N CYS A 83 -3.26 -1.27 -5.91
CA CYS A 83 -3.28 -2.35 -6.88
C CYS A 83 -3.94 -1.84 -8.15
N ARG A 84 -4.55 -2.71 -8.93
CA ARG A 84 -5.14 -2.29 -10.19
C ARG A 84 -6.46 -1.56 -9.99
N SER A 85 -7.37 -2.14 -9.19
CA SER A 85 -8.72 -1.57 -9.03
C SER A 85 -9.13 -1.35 -7.58
N GLY A 86 -8.25 -1.67 -6.62
CA GLY A 86 -8.54 -1.44 -5.22
C GLY A 86 -8.88 -2.67 -4.41
N ARG A 87 -8.96 -3.84 -5.04
CA ARG A 87 -9.34 -5.04 -4.33
C ARG A 87 -8.16 -5.71 -3.63
N ARG A 88 -7.10 -5.99 -4.38
CA ARG A 88 -5.91 -6.64 -3.82
C ARG A 88 -5.23 -5.74 -2.80
N SER A 89 -5.29 -4.42 -3.00
CA SER A 89 -4.65 -3.49 -2.09
C SER A 89 -5.30 -3.48 -0.72
N LYS A 90 -6.61 -3.74 -0.65
CA LYS A 90 -7.27 -3.81 0.65
C LYS A 90 -6.81 -5.04 1.42
N THR A 91 -6.62 -6.16 0.74
CA THR A 91 -6.09 -7.35 1.37
C THR A 91 -4.67 -7.08 1.86
N ALA A 92 -3.84 -6.49 1.00
CA ALA A 92 -2.46 -6.18 1.36
C ALA A 92 -2.41 -5.23 2.54
N ALA A 93 -3.22 -4.17 2.49
CA ALA A 93 -3.24 -3.18 3.57
C ALA A 93 -3.63 -3.79 4.90
N GLY A 94 -4.62 -4.67 4.88
CA GLY A 94 -5.05 -5.34 6.10
C GLY A 94 -3.97 -6.21 6.69
N GLU A 95 -3.26 -6.96 5.82
CA GLU A 95 -2.19 -7.84 6.28
C GLU A 95 -1.02 -7.03 6.84
N LEU A 96 -0.68 -5.94 6.17
CA LEU A 96 0.41 -5.09 6.64
C LEU A 96 0.06 -4.40 7.95
N ALA A 97 -1.18 -3.97 8.08
CA ALA A 97 -1.61 -3.33 9.32
C ALA A 97 -1.51 -4.28 10.49
N LYS A 98 -1.84 -5.56 10.28
CA LYS A 98 -1.71 -6.56 11.32
C LYS A 98 -0.27 -6.72 11.76
N GLU A 99 0.66 -6.45 10.86
CA GLU A 99 2.08 -6.57 11.17
C GLU A 99 2.65 -5.30 11.77
N GLY A 100 1.80 -4.34 12.09
CA GLY A 100 2.25 -3.14 12.80
C GLY A 100 2.61 -1.97 11.91
N PHE A 101 2.33 -2.06 10.61
CA PHE A 101 2.58 -0.93 9.71
C PHE A 101 1.42 0.04 9.73
N LYS A 102 1.70 1.31 9.55
CA LYS A 102 0.67 2.31 9.32
C LYS A 102 0.46 2.36 7.81
N VAL A 103 -0.76 2.10 7.37
CA VAL A 103 -1.02 1.88 5.95
C VAL A 103 -2.15 2.75 5.44
N VAL A 104 -1.95 3.33 4.26
CA VAL A 104 -3.02 3.96 3.51
C VAL A 104 -3.09 3.26 2.15
N GLU A 105 -4.28 3.20 1.56
CA GLU A 105 -4.42 2.54 0.27
C GLU A 105 -5.25 3.41 -0.66
N LEU A 106 -5.00 3.28 -1.95
CA LEU A 106 -5.61 4.11 -2.98
C LEU A 106 -6.92 3.51 -3.45
N GLU A 107 -8.00 4.25 -3.26
CA GLU A 107 -9.30 3.83 -3.74
C GLU A 107 -9.28 3.82 -5.26
N GLY A 108 -9.82 2.77 -5.88
CA GLY A 108 -9.87 2.68 -7.33
C GLY A 108 -8.59 2.24 -7.99
N GLY A 109 -7.50 2.20 -7.25
CA GLY A 109 -6.25 1.67 -7.75
C GLY A 109 -5.64 2.42 -8.91
N PHE A 110 -4.72 1.74 -9.58
CA PHE A 110 -3.97 2.33 -10.69
C PHE A 110 -4.88 2.77 -11.84
N LEU A 111 -5.94 2.02 -12.08
CA LEU A 111 -6.86 2.36 -13.17
C LEU A 111 -7.48 3.74 -12.97
N GLY A 112 -7.76 4.09 -11.73
CA GLY A 112 -8.37 5.38 -11.43
C GLY A 112 -7.38 6.47 -11.05
N TRP A 113 -6.09 6.17 -11.07
CA TRP A 113 -5.08 7.13 -10.64
C TRP A 113 -4.87 8.22 -11.67
N ASN A 114 -4.98 9.46 -11.25
CA ASN A 114 -4.85 10.63 -12.11
C ASN A 114 -3.47 11.26 -12.09
N GLY A 115 -2.62 10.79 -11.22
CA GLY A 115 -1.27 11.35 -11.09
C GLY A 115 -0.30 10.76 -12.10
N PRO A 116 0.98 11.01 -11.91
CA PRO A 116 2.00 10.53 -12.85
C PRO A 116 2.06 9.02 -12.90
N LYS A 117 2.39 8.50 -14.07
CA LYS A 117 2.57 7.07 -14.30
C LYS A 117 3.81 6.90 -15.15
N THR A 118 4.59 5.86 -14.86
CA THR A 118 5.73 5.54 -15.71
C THR A 118 5.23 4.84 -16.95
N LYS A 119 6.04 4.83 -17.96
CA LYS A 119 5.76 4.06 -19.16
C LYS A 119 6.44 2.72 -19.08
N PRO A 120 6.01 1.76 -19.89
CA PRO A 120 6.67 0.46 -19.89
C PRO A 120 8.14 0.58 -20.15
N GLU A 121 8.90 -0.21 -19.43
CA GLU A 121 10.33 -0.15 -19.51
C GLU A 121 10.89 -0.52 -20.85
N ASN A 122 10.28 -1.50 -21.46
CA ASN A 122 10.85 -2.06 -22.66
C ASN A 122 10.71 -1.20 -23.85
N THR A 123 10.15 -0.07 -23.69
CA THR A 123 9.96 0.74 -24.84
C THR A 123 11.23 1.19 -25.42
N GLU A 124 12.06 0.76 -25.07
CA GLU A 124 13.10 1.01 -25.63
C GLU A 124 13.42 0.74 -26.73
N SER A 125 13.13 0.77 -27.14
CA SER A 125 13.24 0.58 -28.05
C SER A 125 13.71 0.77 -28.84
N PRO A 126 13.91 0.69 -29.26
CA PRO A 126 14.40 0.74 -29.98
C PRO A 126 14.71 1.39 -30.73
N ARG A 127 14.86 1.63 -30.97
CA ARG A 127 15.15 2.14 -31.69
C ARG A 127 15.59 2.23 -32.03
#